data_9a2158e423823451714f3fff155dbbd8
#
_entry.id   9a2158e423823451714f3fff155dbbd8
#
_cell.length_a   1.000
_cell.length_b   1.000
_cell.length_c   1.000
_cell.angle_alpha   90.00
_cell.angle_beta   90.00
_cell.angle_gamma   90.00
#
_symmetry.space_group_name_H-M   'P 1'
#
loop_
_entity.id
_entity.type
_entity.pdbx_description
1 polymer ?
#
loop_
_entity_poly.entity_id
_entity_poly.type
_entity_poly.pdbx_seq_one_letter_code
_entity_poly.pdbx_strand_id
1 'polypeptide(L)'
;MNKSLHSLNALRAFEATARLGTLSKASDELNVTHGAVSRLIAQLEGRLNVKLFEFLHRQLILTHEGEVLLKGCSYAFDVLRHTLHEVKKSHTKALTVSCEPTIAMRWLIPRLSDFQNSHPEYPVHIFAEGGAINFKES
;
A
#
# COMPACT_ATOMS: atom_id res chain seq x y z
N MET A 1 20.85 1.74 -14.25
CA MET A 1 20.01 2.49 -13.27
C MET A 1 19.49 3.76 -13.94
N ASN A 2 18.17 3.88 -14.04
CA ASN A 2 17.53 4.94 -14.82
C ASN A 2 17.74 6.29 -14.11
N LYS A 3 18.58 7.18 -14.68
CA LYS A 3 18.89 8.52 -14.13
C LYS A 3 17.67 9.46 -14.04
N SER A 4 16.52 9.04 -14.56
CA SER A 4 15.29 9.83 -14.58
C SER A 4 14.37 9.59 -13.39
N LEU A 5 14.63 8.54 -12.57
CA LEU A 5 13.81 8.30 -11.38
C LEU A 5 14.28 9.25 -10.26
N HIS A 6 13.38 10.14 -9.86
CA HIS A 6 13.59 11.04 -8.74
C HIS A 6 13.71 10.24 -7.44
N SER A 7 14.34 10.84 -6.42
CA SER A 7 14.46 10.20 -5.11
C SER A 7 13.09 9.71 -4.61
N LEU A 8 12.96 8.42 -4.30
CA LEU A 8 11.74 7.85 -3.74
C LEU A 8 11.32 8.56 -2.44
N ASN A 9 12.29 9.03 -1.64
CA ASN A 9 11.98 9.79 -0.44
C ASN A 9 11.32 11.14 -0.76
N ALA A 10 11.73 11.81 -1.83
CA ALA A 10 11.09 13.04 -2.28
C ALA A 10 9.67 12.78 -2.79
N LEU A 11 9.43 11.70 -3.53
CA LEU A 11 8.10 11.28 -3.97
C LEU A 11 7.20 10.90 -2.79
N ARG A 12 7.75 10.22 -1.77
CA ARG A 12 7.02 9.92 -0.53
C ARG A 12 6.65 11.18 0.23
N ALA A 13 7.58 12.12 0.38
CA ALA A 13 7.33 13.39 1.05
C ALA A 13 6.24 14.21 0.33
N PHE A 14 6.28 14.23 -1.00
CA PHE A 14 5.27 14.87 -1.82
C PHE A 14 3.90 14.21 -1.66
N GLU A 15 3.80 12.88 -1.84
CA GLU A 15 2.54 12.13 -1.74
C GLU A 15 1.90 12.29 -0.36
N ALA A 16 2.66 12.13 0.72
CA ALA A 16 2.16 12.29 2.08
C ALA A 16 1.65 13.71 2.33
N THR A 17 2.37 14.74 1.86
CA THR A 17 1.95 16.14 2.00
C THR A 17 0.67 16.43 1.22
N ALA A 18 0.58 15.93 -0.01
CA ALA A 18 -0.60 16.10 -0.86
C ALA A 18 -1.84 15.42 -0.27
N ARG A 19 -1.71 14.21 0.21
CA ARG A 19 -2.79 13.42 0.81
C ARG A 19 -3.25 13.97 2.16
N LEU A 20 -2.33 14.42 3.01
CA LEU A 20 -2.62 14.91 4.36
C LEU A 20 -2.92 16.41 4.41
N GLY A 21 -2.62 17.14 3.34
CA GLY A 21 -2.91 18.57 3.17
C GLY A 21 -1.98 19.51 3.91
N THR A 22 -1.05 19.01 4.72
CA THR A 22 -0.08 19.84 5.48
C THR A 22 1.29 19.18 5.59
N LEU A 23 2.34 19.98 5.59
CA LEU A 23 3.72 19.53 5.83
C LEU A 23 3.91 18.94 7.23
N SER A 24 3.19 19.46 8.23
CA SER A 24 3.27 18.98 9.61
C SER A 24 2.78 17.53 9.72
N LYS A 25 1.60 17.24 9.22
CA LYS A 25 1.05 15.87 9.23
C LYS A 25 1.92 14.91 8.43
N ALA A 26 2.47 15.35 7.31
CA ALA A 26 3.40 14.54 6.51
C ALA A 26 4.70 14.24 7.27
N SER A 27 5.26 15.23 7.98
CA SER A 27 6.46 15.04 8.79
C SER A 27 6.23 14.03 9.92
N ASP A 28 5.07 14.10 10.57
CA ASP A 28 4.67 13.15 11.63
C ASP A 28 4.55 11.72 11.06
N GLU A 29 3.84 11.55 9.94
CA GLU A 29 3.68 10.23 9.30
C GLU A 29 5.01 9.62 8.87
N LEU A 30 5.92 10.44 8.33
CA LEU A 30 7.20 9.99 7.81
C LEU A 30 8.30 9.90 8.87
N ASN A 31 8.04 10.31 10.11
CA ASN A 31 9.00 10.37 11.20
C ASN A 31 10.26 11.20 10.85
N VAL A 32 10.06 12.34 10.23
CA VAL A 32 11.12 13.29 9.86
C VAL A 32 10.75 14.70 10.29
N THR A 33 11.69 15.64 10.22
CA THR A 33 11.40 17.04 10.56
C THR A 33 10.60 17.73 9.44
N HIS A 34 9.80 18.74 9.82
CA HIS A 34 9.08 19.60 8.87
C HIS A 34 10.02 20.20 7.79
N GLY A 35 11.21 20.66 8.21
CA GLY A 35 12.22 21.17 7.28
C GLY A 35 12.76 20.13 6.31
N ALA A 36 12.86 18.87 6.72
CA ALA A 36 13.28 17.79 5.83
C ALA A 36 12.23 17.51 4.74
N VAL A 37 10.94 17.48 5.10
CA VAL A 37 9.84 17.31 4.12
C VAL A 37 9.84 18.47 3.13
N SER A 38 9.90 19.71 3.62
CA SER A 38 9.93 20.92 2.79
C SER A 38 11.10 20.91 1.81
N ARG A 39 12.29 20.52 2.27
CA ARG A 39 13.49 20.42 1.43
C ARG A 39 13.35 19.37 0.35
N LEU A 40 12.82 18.18 0.69
CA LEU A 40 12.62 17.11 -0.29
C LEU A 40 11.65 17.52 -1.39
N ILE A 41 10.56 18.21 -1.03
CA ILE A 41 9.59 18.73 -2.01
C ILE A 41 10.24 19.81 -2.88
N ALA A 42 10.97 20.75 -2.29
CA ALA A 42 11.66 21.81 -3.05
C ALA A 42 12.70 21.22 -4.03
N GLN A 43 13.43 20.17 -3.63
CA GLN A 43 14.36 19.47 -4.53
C GLN A 43 13.62 18.77 -5.68
N LEU A 44 12.46 18.18 -5.41
CA LEU A 44 11.64 17.53 -6.43
C LEU A 44 11.12 18.56 -7.44
N GLU A 45 10.55 19.66 -6.96
CA GLU A 45 10.09 20.78 -7.81
C GLU A 45 11.23 21.36 -8.65
N GLY A 46 12.41 21.57 -8.04
CA GLY A 46 13.58 22.08 -8.76
C GLY A 46 14.06 21.15 -9.86
N ARG A 47 14.03 19.84 -9.65
CA ARG A 47 14.42 18.85 -10.67
C ARG A 47 13.39 18.73 -11.80
N LEU A 48 12.11 18.87 -11.49
CA LEU A 48 11.03 18.84 -12.48
C LEU A 48 10.86 20.18 -13.18
N ASN A 49 11.44 21.24 -12.62
CA ASN A 49 11.26 22.63 -13.04
C ASN A 49 9.79 23.06 -13.11
N VAL A 50 8.98 22.56 -12.17
CA VAL A 50 7.56 22.93 -12.01
C VAL A 50 7.24 23.05 -10.52
N LYS A 51 6.21 23.81 -10.19
CA LYS A 51 5.64 23.85 -8.86
C LYS A 51 4.58 22.76 -8.72
N LEU A 52 4.63 22.03 -7.62
CA LEU A 52 3.66 20.97 -7.29
C LEU A 52 2.64 21.46 -6.27
N PHE A 53 3.03 22.45 -5.47
CA PHE A 53 2.17 23.12 -4.49
C PHE A 53 2.20 24.63 -4.67
N GLU A 54 1.10 25.25 -4.30
CA GLU A 54 0.98 26.70 -4.15
C GLU A 54 0.22 27.05 -2.87
N PHE A 55 0.40 28.28 -2.39
CA PHE A 55 -0.31 28.79 -1.23
C PHE A 55 -1.47 29.67 -1.69
N LEU A 56 -2.69 29.25 -1.36
CA LEU A 56 -3.88 30.05 -1.53
C LEU A 56 -4.53 30.28 -0.16
N HIS A 57 -4.73 31.54 0.22
CA HIS A 57 -5.30 31.90 1.53
C HIS A 57 -4.65 31.18 2.73
N ARG A 58 -3.33 31.06 2.72
CA ARG A 58 -2.52 30.33 3.73
C ARG A 58 -2.72 28.80 3.74
N GLN A 59 -3.45 28.28 2.79
CA GLN A 59 -3.60 26.84 2.61
C GLN A 59 -2.66 26.33 1.52
N LEU A 60 -2.08 25.17 1.76
CA LEU A 60 -1.27 24.47 0.79
C LEU A 60 -2.20 23.70 -0.14
N ILE A 61 -2.19 24.05 -1.42
CA ILE A 61 -2.99 23.38 -2.44
C ILE A 61 -2.09 22.81 -3.55
N LEU A 62 -2.58 21.78 -4.21
CA LEU A 62 -1.89 21.20 -5.37
C LEU A 62 -2.06 22.07 -6.61
N THR A 63 -0.99 22.17 -7.40
CA THR A 63 -1.07 22.64 -8.79
C THR A 63 -1.64 21.54 -9.69
N HIS A 64 -1.92 21.85 -10.94
CA HIS A 64 -2.31 20.83 -11.93
C HIS A 64 -1.23 19.74 -12.06
N GLU A 65 0.03 20.13 -12.15
CA GLU A 65 1.19 19.22 -12.19
C GLU A 65 1.28 18.37 -10.93
N GLY A 66 0.97 18.96 -9.76
CA GLY A 66 0.87 18.25 -8.49
C GLY A 66 -0.22 17.20 -8.49
N GLU A 67 -1.40 17.49 -9.03
CA GLU A 67 -2.50 16.51 -9.15
C GLU A 67 -2.13 15.33 -10.06
N VAL A 68 -1.50 15.61 -11.20
CA VAL A 68 -1.03 14.58 -12.13
C VAL A 68 0.01 13.66 -11.44
N LEU A 69 0.98 14.27 -10.75
CA LEU A 69 2.01 13.51 -10.04
C LEU A 69 1.42 12.70 -8.87
N LEU A 70 0.47 13.27 -8.13
CA LEU A 70 -0.17 12.58 -7.01
C LEU A 70 -0.86 11.28 -7.45
N LYS A 71 -1.61 11.31 -8.54
CA LYS A 71 -2.26 10.11 -9.10
C LYS A 71 -1.25 9.01 -9.41
N GLY A 72 -0.14 9.38 -10.05
CA GLY A 72 0.93 8.44 -10.37
C GLY A 72 1.62 7.87 -9.13
N CYS A 73 1.96 8.73 -8.17
CA CYS A 73 2.60 8.32 -6.91
C CYS A 73 1.70 7.40 -6.09
N SER A 74 0.43 7.77 -5.91
CA SER A 74 -0.52 6.96 -5.14
C SER A 74 -0.68 5.58 -5.75
N TYR A 75 -0.84 5.48 -7.05
CA TYR A 75 -0.92 4.20 -7.75
C TYR A 75 0.35 3.36 -7.58
N ALA A 76 1.53 3.96 -7.79
CA ALA A 76 2.80 3.27 -7.66
C ALA A 76 3.04 2.75 -6.23
N PHE A 77 2.73 3.55 -5.21
CA PHE A 77 2.88 3.14 -3.81
C PHE A 77 1.85 2.08 -3.39
N ASP A 78 0.64 2.09 -3.95
CA ASP A 78 -0.34 1.02 -3.75
C ASP A 78 0.15 -0.30 -4.32
N VAL A 79 0.70 -0.29 -5.53
CA VAL A 79 1.31 -1.49 -6.15
C VAL A 79 2.45 -2.02 -5.28
N LEU A 80 3.34 -1.14 -4.81
CA LEU A 80 4.45 -1.54 -3.94
C LEU A 80 3.96 -2.13 -2.60
N ARG A 81 2.97 -1.51 -1.96
CA ARG A 81 2.38 -2.03 -0.71
C ARG A 81 1.79 -3.42 -0.91
N HIS A 82 1.03 -3.61 -2.00
CA HIS A 82 0.46 -4.90 -2.34
C HIS A 82 1.54 -5.96 -2.58
N THR A 83 2.56 -5.64 -3.38
CA THR A 83 3.69 -6.53 -3.66
C THR A 83 4.44 -6.94 -2.40
N LEU A 84 4.72 -5.97 -1.51
CA LEU A 84 5.38 -6.26 -0.23
C LEU A 84 4.52 -7.17 0.67
N HIS A 85 3.20 -6.99 0.64
CA HIS A 85 2.28 -7.86 1.35
C HIS A 85 2.31 -9.29 0.81
N GLU A 86 2.31 -9.45 -0.51
CA GLU A 86 2.42 -10.77 -1.16
C GLU A 86 3.76 -11.46 -0.84
N VAL A 87 4.87 -10.70 -0.84
CA VAL A 87 6.18 -11.24 -0.44
C VAL A 87 6.15 -11.73 1.02
N LYS A 88 5.50 -11.00 1.93
CA LYS A 88 5.33 -11.45 3.32
C LYS A 88 4.49 -12.72 3.43
N LYS A 89 3.39 -12.80 2.66
CA LYS A 89 2.55 -13.99 2.62
C LYS A 89 3.29 -15.23 2.12
N SER A 90 4.19 -15.09 1.16
CA SER A 90 4.96 -16.21 0.64
C SER A 90 5.91 -16.85 1.68
N HIS A 91 6.23 -16.14 2.75
CA HIS A 91 6.98 -16.68 3.89
C HIS A 91 6.11 -17.31 4.98
N THR A 92 4.83 -17.01 5.03
CA THR A 92 3.86 -17.73 5.83
C THR A 92 3.29 -18.86 4.99
N LYS A 93 3.54 -20.10 5.40
CA LYS A 93 2.95 -21.30 4.78
C LYS A 93 1.45 -21.35 5.06
N ALA A 94 0.71 -20.34 4.57
CA ALA A 94 -0.73 -20.30 4.74
C ALA A 94 -1.38 -21.36 3.85
N LEU A 95 -2.23 -22.17 4.45
CA LEU A 95 -3.07 -23.12 3.71
C LEU A 95 -4.33 -22.40 3.23
N THR A 96 -4.54 -22.39 1.93
CA THR A 96 -5.79 -21.91 1.35
C THR A 96 -6.68 -23.10 1.00
N VAL A 97 -7.87 -23.14 1.57
CA VAL A 97 -8.86 -24.19 1.34
C VAL A 97 -10.06 -23.59 0.64
N SER A 98 -10.33 -24.02 -0.58
CA SER A 98 -11.56 -23.68 -1.31
C SER A 98 -12.54 -24.82 -1.21
N CYS A 99 -13.73 -24.56 -0.75
CA CYS A 99 -14.78 -25.58 -0.64
C CYS A 99 -16.19 -24.97 -0.73
N GLU A 100 -17.15 -25.81 -0.94
CA GLU A 100 -18.57 -25.43 -0.95
C GLU A 100 -18.99 -24.96 0.46
N PRO A 101 -19.82 -23.89 0.59
CA PRO A 101 -20.19 -23.28 1.88
C PRO A 101 -20.73 -24.25 2.91
N THR A 102 -21.54 -25.22 2.51
CA THR A 102 -22.14 -26.22 3.43
C THR A 102 -21.06 -27.12 4.04
N ILE A 103 -20.07 -27.51 3.24
CA ILE A 103 -18.93 -28.31 3.70
C ILE A 103 -18.06 -27.48 4.64
N ALA A 104 -17.80 -26.21 4.29
CA ALA A 104 -17.04 -25.31 5.14
C ALA A 104 -17.68 -25.21 6.53
N MET A 105 -18.96 -24.88 6.59
CA MET A 105 -19.65 -24.63 7.84
C MET A 105 -19.89 -25.90 8.68
N ARG A 106 -20.28 -27.00 8.05
CA ARG A 106 -20.71 -28.21 8.79
C ARG A 106 -19.55 -29.14 9.13
N TRP A 107 -18.53 -29.20 8.30
CA TRP A 107 -17.44 -30.16 8.47
C TRP A 107 -16.10 -29.52 8.77
N LEU A 108 -15.70 -28.51 8.01
CA LEU A 108 -14.34 -27.96 8.07
C LEU A 108 -14.12 -27.06 9.29
N ILE A 109 -14.98 -26.05 9.48
CA ILE A 109 -14.83 -25.07 10.56
C ILE A 109 -14.82 -25.69 11.95
N PRO A 110 -15.69 -26.67 12.30
CA PRO A 110 -15.66 -27.29 13.61
C PRO A 110 -14.34 -28.06 13.90
N ARG A 111 -13.62 -28.48 12.86
CA ARG A 111 -12.35 -29.23 12.97
C ARG A 111 -11.13 -28.34 12.87
N LEU A 112 -11.31 -27.11 12.39
CA LEU A 112 -10.20 -26.18 12.15
C LEU A 112 -9.49 -25.79 13.45
N SER A 113 -10.22 -25.67 14.56
CA SER A 113 -9.65 -25.34 15.87
C SER A 113 -8.61 -26.34 16.31
N ASP A 114 -8.89 -27.64 16.16
CA ASP A 114 -7.94 -28.71 16.53
C ASP A 114 -6.71 -28.70 15.63
N PHE A 115 -6.90 -28.44 14.33
CA PHE A 115 -5.78 -28.32 13.40
C PHE A 115 -4.91 -27.10 13.73
N GLN A 116 -5.50 -25.92 13.97
CA GLN A 116 -4.77 -24.70 14.31
C GLN A 116 -4.02 -24.80 15.63
N ASN A 117 -4.60 -25.49 16.61
CA ASN A 117 -3.94 -25.74 17.89
C ASN A 117 -2.72 -26.68 17.74
N SER A 118 -2.83 -27.68 16.83
CA SER A 118 -1.74 -28.63 16.56
C SER A 118 -0.68 -28.07 15.63
N HIS A 119 -1.04 -27.13 14.77
CA HIS A 119 -0.19 -26.54 13.71
C HIS A 119 -0.33 -25.03 13.65
N PRO A 120 0.09 -24.29 14.69
CA PRO A 120 -0.04 -22.83 14.74
C PRO A 120 0.79 -22.10 13.68
N GLU A 121 1.79 -22.78 13.12
CA GLU A 121 2.65 -22.25 12.04
C GLU A 121 1.96 -22.21 10.65
N TYR A 122 0.77 -22.81 10.52
CA TYR A 122 0.00 -22.82 9.27
C TYR A 122 -1.32 -22.08 9.42
N PRO A 123 -1.38 -20.76 9.21
CA PRO A 123 -2.67 -20.07 9.14
C PRO A 123 -3.52 -20.62 8.00
N VAL A 124 -4.80 -20.84 8.26
CA VAL A 124 -5.74 -21.40 7.27
C VAL A 124 -6.69 -20.32 6.81
N HIS A 125 -6.75 -20.11 5.50
CA HIS A 125 -7.72 -19.25 4.83
C HIS A 125 -8.77 -20.11 4.13
N ILE A 126 -10.04 -19.88 4.44
CA ILE A 126 -11.15 -20.60 3.82
C ILE A 126 -11.84 -19.69 2.82
N PHE A 127 -11.93 -20.13 1.58
CA PHE A 127 -12.77 -19.53 0.56
C PHE A 127 -13.98 -20.44 0.33
N ALA A 128 -15.15 -19.98 0.76
CA ALA A 128 -16.40 -20.71 0.57
C ALA A 128 -17.19 -20.04 -0.56
N GLU A 129 -17.03 -20.57 -1.77
CA GLU A 129 -17.77 -20.12 -2.95
C GLU A 129 -18.76 -21.20 -3.40
N GLY A 130 -20.01 -20.79 -3.66
CA GLY A 130 -21.02 -21.67 -4.26
C GLY A 130 -20.85 -21.69 -5.78
N GLY A 131 -20.31 -22.78 -6.31
CA GLY A 131 -20.12 -22.97 -7.75
C GLY A 131 -19.09 -24.06 -8.07
N ALA A 132 -18.91 -24.39 -9.37
CA ALA A 132 -17.91 -25.35 -9.80
C ALA A 132 -16.50 -24.81 -9.58
N ILE A 133 -15.70 -25.47 -8.74
CA ILE A 133 -14.32 -25.10 -8.45
C ILE A 133 -13.45 -25.55 -9.64
N ASN A 134 -12.77 -24.60 -10.27
CA ASN A 134 -11.87 -24.88 -11.37
C ASN A 134 -10.44 -25.03 -10.85
N PHE A 135 -9.96 -26.26 -10.70
CA PHE A 135 -8.62 -26.57 -10.17
C PHE A 135 -7.45 -26.32 -11.14
N LYS A 136 -7.72 -25.73 -12.32
CA LYS A 136 -6.70 -25.50 -13.36
C LYS A 136 -5.96 -24.16 -13.27
N GLU A 137 -6.34 -23.27 -12.33
CA GLU A 137 -5.78 -21.92 -12.19
C GLU A 137 -5.17 -21.66 -10.79
N SER A 138 -4.44 -22.63 -10.26
CA SER A 138 -3.67 -22.45 -9.03
C SER A 138 -2.19 -22.57 -9.30
#